data_66d9b7d965b127e1ff276068e0bd1ab6
#
_entry.id   66d9b7d965b127e1ff276068e0bd1ab6
#
_cell.length_a   1.000
_cell.length_b   1.000
_cell.length_c   1.000
_cell.angle_alpha   90.00
_cell.angle_beta   90.00
_cell.angle_gamma   90.00
#
_symmetry.space_group_name_H-M   'P 1'
#
loop_
_entity.id
_entity.type
_entity.pdbx_description
1 polymer ?
#
loop_
_entity_poly.entity_id
_entity_poly.type
_entity_poly.pdbx_seq_one_letter_code
_entity_poly.pdbx_strand_id
1 'polypeptide(L)'
;MTEGIEGLPKLYRELADWWPVLSTPEDYAEEAAFYQELLVSTCSFVPQTLLELGSGGGNNASHLKQHFRMTLVDLSPGMLQVSQALNPECEHIQGDMRTARLGRQFDAVFIHDAIVYMTSEADLRSAIRTAYVHCRPGGAAVFAPDHTQENFKEETDHGGHDRGNRAMRYLEWAIDPDPQDDTYLFLMVYLLRQGSGQIECVLDKHICGLFSQDQWLRWISQAGFEAHAVPFVHSEFGPGSCDVFVGHKPLTAKD
;
A
#
# COMPACT_ATOMS: atom_id res chain seq x y z
N MET A 1 -4.14 4.02 -21.48
CA MET A 1 -4.49 4.13 -20.05
C MET A 1 -5.44 3.02 -19.54
N THR A 2 -6.06 2.23 -20.40
CA THR A 2 -6.95 1.11 -20.00
C THR A 2 -6.23 -0.21 -19.70
N GLU A 3 -5.08 -0.47 -20.32
CA GLU A 3 -4.36 -1.75 -20.15
C GLU A 3 -3.89 -2.04 -18.72
N GLY A 4 -3.55 -1.00 -17.94
CA GLY A 4 -3.12 -1.20 -16.54
C GLY A 4 -4.27 -1.58 -15.59
N ILE A 5 -5.48 -1.11 -15.85
CA ILE A 5 -6.65 -1.34 -14.99
C ILE A 5 -7.21 -2.76 -15.20
N GLU A 6 -7.17 -3.27 -16.42
CA GLU A 6 -7.67 -4.63 -16.73
C GLU A 6 -6.89 -5.74 -16.01
N GLY A 7 -5.63 -5.48 -15.66
CA GLY A 7 -4.78 -6.40 -14.91
C GLY A 7 -4.96 -6.37 -13.38
N LEU A 8 -5.68 -5.38 -12.84
CA LEU A 8 -5.93 -5.30 -11.39
C LEU A 8 -6.85 -6.43 -10.91
N PRO A 9 -6.70 -6.89 -9.65
CA PRO A 9 -7.68 -7.74 -8.99
C PRO A 9 -9.10 -7.17 -9.02
N LYS A 10 -10.10 -8.03 -8.94
CA LYS A 10 -11.52 -7.65 -8.97
C LYS A 10 -11.90 -6.71 -7.85
N LEU A 11 -11.29 -6.88 -6.68
CA LEU A 11 -11.49 -6.02 -5.51
C LEU A 11 -11.25 -4.55 -5.85
N TYR A 12 -10.25 -4.26 -6.67
CA TYR A 12 -9.88 -2.88 -7.05
C TYR A 12 -10.55 -2.40 -8.34
N ARG A 13 -11.44 -3.21 -8.94
CA ARG A 13 -12.21 -2.88 -10.13
C ARG A 13 -13.70 -2.95 -9.86
N GLU A 14 -14.33 -4.04 -10.30
CA GLU A 14 -15.78 -4.22 -10.20
C GLU A 14 -16.30 -4.38 -8.76
N LEU A 15 -15.44 -4.68 -7.79
CA LEU A 15 -15.80 -4.82 -6.38
C LEU A 15 -15.33 -3.63 -5.51
N ALA A 16 -14.80 -2.56 -6.10
CA ALA A 16 -14.25 -1.44 -5.34
C ALA A 16 -15.26 -0.81 -4.36
N ASP A 17 -16.54 -0.81 -4.70
CA ASP A 17 -17.62 -0.32 -3.82
C ASP A 17 -17.91 -1.25 -2.62
N TRP A 18 -17.35 -2.46 -2.59
CA TRP A 18 -17.36 -3.36 -1.45
C TRP A 18 -16.21 -3.13 -0.47
N TRP A 19 -15.20 -2.36 -0.86
CA TRP A 19 -14.06 -2.04 0.02
C TRP A 19 -14.47 -1.56 1.41
N PRO A 20 -15.45 -0.62 1.58
CA PRO A 20 -15.85 -0.20 2.91
C PRO A 20 -16.54 -1.28 3.76
N VAL A 21 -16.92 -2.41 3.16
CA VAL A 21 -17.45 -3.57 3.89
C VAL A 21 -16.34 -4.53 4.27
N LEU A 22 -15.31 -4.69 3.42
CA LEU A 22 -14.17 -5.56 3.66
C LEU A 22 -13.24 -4.97 4.74
N SER A 23 -12.98 -3.68 4.65
CA SER A 23 -11.89 -3.03 5.39
C SER A 23 -12.37 -1.66 5.87
N THR A 24 -12.28 -1.40 7.16
CA THR A 24 -12.76 -0.16 7.78
C THR A 24 -11.61 0.76 8.17
N PRO A 25 -11.81 2.08 8.20
CA PRO A 25 -10.75 3.00 8.65
C PRO A 25 -10.25 2.70 10.07
N GLU A 26 -11.14 2.18 10.94
CA GLU A 26 -10.82 1.88 12.34
C GLU A 26 -9.72 0.81 12.46
N ASP A 27 -9.65 -0.13 11.52
CA ASP A 27 -8.66 -1.21 11.49
C ASP A 27 -7.24 -0.68 11.22
N TYR A 28 -7.12 0.54 10.67
CA TYR A 28 -5.86 1.17 10.28
C TYR A 28 -5.28 2.14 11.31
N ALA A 29 -5.95 2.34 12.45
CA ALA A 29 -5.56 3.38 13.39
C ALA A 29 -4.17 3.15 13.99
N GLU A 30 -3.85 1.90 14.36
CA GLU A 30 -2.57 1.54 14.98
C GLU A 30 -1.41 1.63 13.98
N GLU A 31 -1.58 1.06 12.80
CA GLU A 31 -0.55 1.10 11.77
C GLU A 31 -0.30 2.52 11.24
N ALA A 32 -1.35 3.32 11.05
CA ALA A 32 -1.21 4.72 10.65
C ALA A 32 -0.43 5.54 11.68
N ALA A 33 -0.62 5.27 12.97
CA ALA A 33 0.16 5.91 14.03
C ALA A 33 1.64 5.51 13.96
N PHE A 34 1.94 4.23 13.71
CA PHE A 34 3.29 3.74 13.51
C PHE A 34 3.96 4.40 12.29
N TYR A 35 3.27 4.44 11.13
CA TYR A 35 3.81 5.08 9.94
C TYR A 35 3.99 6.58 10.10
N GLN A 36 3.08 7.26 10.79
CA GLN A 36 3.21 8.68 11.11
C GLN A 36 4.47 8.98 11.92
N GLU A 37 4.73 8.21 12.98
CA GLU A 37 5.93 8.36 13.79
C GLU A 37 7.20 8.10 12.98
N LEU A 38 7.19 7.05 12.16
CA LEU A 38 8.32 6.68 11.31
C LEU A 38 8.65 7.75 10.27
N LEU A 39 7.64 8.29 9.59
CA LEU A 39 7.79 9.37 8.62
C LEU A 39 8.35 10.65 9.26
N VAL A 40 7.82 11.02 10.45
CA VAL A 40 8.26 12.23 11.17
C VAL A 40 9.69 12.07 11.69
N SER A 41 10.02 10.93 12.30
CA SER A 41 11.34 10.70 12.89
C SER A 41 12.45 10.57 11.85
N THR A 42 12.13 10.12 10.64
CA THR A 42 13.10 9.96 9.55
C THR A 42 13.41 11.26 8.82
N CYS A 43 12.47 12.20 8.72
CA CYS A 43 12.69 13.48 8.06
C CYS A 43 13.68 14.35 8.85
N SER A 44 14.57 15.09 8.16
CA SER A 44 15.47 16.08 8.76
C SER A 44 14.78 17.37 9.24
N PHE A 45 13.46 17.46 9.06
CA PHE A 45 12.60 18.60 9.40
C PHE A 45 11.19 18.08 9.71
N VAL A 46 10.32 18.92 10.25
CA VAL A 46 8.92 18.56 10.52
C VAL A 46 8.15 18.49 9.18
N PRO A 47 7.75 17.30 8.72
CA PRO A 47 7.05 17.17 7.45
C PRO A 47 5.61 17.71 7.53
N GLN A 48 5.15 18.36 6.45
CA GLN A 48 3.82 18.95 6.33
C GLN A 48 3.01 18.35 5.19
N THR A 49 3.71 17.77 4.18
CA THR A 49 3.08 17.23 2.97
C THR A 49 3.46 15.77 2.79
N LEU A 50 2.46 14.94 2.50
CA LEU A 50 2.63 13.52 2.27
C LEU A 50 2.01 13.12 0.93
N LEU A 51 2.80 12.41 0.10
CA LEU A 51 2.32 11.72 -1.08
C LEU A 51 2.13 10.25 -0.73
N GLU A 52 0.92 9.73 -0.91
CA GLU A 52 0.64 8.31 -0.82
C GLU A 52 0.42 7.74 -2.22
N LEU A 53 1.20 6.72 -2.59
CA LEU A 53 1.13 6.02 -3.87
C LEU A 53 0.50 4.64 -3.66
N GLY A 54 -0.56 4.32 -4.39
CA GLY A 54 -1.38 3.14 -4.15
C GLY A 54 -2.29 3.31 -2.93
N SER A 55 -2.94 4.47 -2.83
CA SER A 55 -3.72 4.86 -1.64
C SER A 55 -5.00 4.04 -1.42
N GLY A 56 -5.41 3.24 -2.39
CA GLY A 56 -6.61 2.41 -2.28
C GLY A 56 -7.86 3.20 -1.87
N GLY A 57 -8.62 2.66 -0.93
CA GLY A 57 -9.80 3.28 -0.34
C GLY A 57 -9.52 4.42 0.63
N GLY A 58 -8.24 4.72 0.90
CA GLY A 58 -7.82 5.86 1.71
C GLY A 58 -7.94 5.64 3.23
N ASN A 59 -7.90 4.39 3.70
CA ASN A 59 -8.04 4.08 5.13
C ASN A 59 -6.87 4.67 5.95
N ASN A 60 -5.61 4.44 5.54
CA ASN A 60 -4.44 5.09 6.17
C ASN A 60 -4.52 6.61 6.08
N ALA A 61 -4.90 7.14 4.91
CA ALA A 61 -5.05 8.59 4.72
C ALA A 61 -6.08 9.20 5.67
N SER A 62 -7.12 8.47 6.08
CA SER A 62 -8.15 8.96 7.00
C SER A 62 -7.59 9.34 8.38
N HIS A 63 -6.49 8.73 8.78
CA HIS A 63 -5.74 9.03 10.00
C HIS A 63 -4.61 10.03 9.74
N LEU A 64 -3.80 9.78 8.70
CA LEU A 64 -2.60 10.57 8.38
C LEU A 64 -2.93 12.02 7.98
N LYS A 65 -4.11 12.28 7.42
CA LYS A 65 -4.58 13.64 7.06
C LYS A 65 -4.70 14.61 8.24
N GLN A 66 -4.72 14.11 9.47
CA GLN A 66 -4.70 14.94 10.67
C GLN A 66 -3.32 15.56 10.93
N HIS A 67 -2.26 14.98 10.34
CA HIS A 67 -0.87 15.36 10.52
C HIS A 67 -0.25 15.97 9.26
N PHE A 68 -0.76 15.58 8.08
CA PHE A 68 -0.18 15.96 6.79
C PHE A 68 -1.25 16.49 5.82
N ARG A 69 -0.84 17.39 4.95
CA ARG A 69 -1.60 17.68 3.74
C ARG A 69 -1.32 16.57 2.73
N MET A 70 -2.33 15.74 2.47
CA MET A 70 -2.21 14.52 1.68
C MET A 70 -2.47 14.74 0.19
N THR A 71 -1.69 14.07 -0.64
CA THR A 71 -2.00 13.80 -2.05
C THR A 71 -2.03 12.30 -2.24
N LEU A 72 -3.15 11.77 -2.73
CA LEU A 72 -3.44 10.35 -2.83
C LEU A 72 -3.44 9.95 -4.31
N VAL A 73 -2.60 8.99 -4.65
CA VAL A 73 -2.48 8.47 -6.02
C VAL A 73 -2.85 7.00 -6.02
N ASP A 74 -3.78 6.61 -6.88
CA ASP A 74 -4.14 5.21 -7.10
C ASP A 74 -4.42 4.94 -8.57
N LEU A 75 -4.18 3.71 -9.02
CA LEU A 75 -4.44 3.29 -10.39
C LEU A 75 -5.95 3.08 -10.63
N SER A 76 -6.68 2.63 -9.61
CA SER A 76 -8.10 2.33 -9.65
C SER A 76 -8.97 3.58 -9.46
N PRO A 77 -9.78 3.96 -10.46
CA PRO A 77 -10.74 5.04 -10.28
C PRO A 77 -11.84 4.69 -9.27
N GLY A 78 -12.19 3.40 -9.13
CA GLY A 78 -13.17 2.94 -8.14
C GLY A 78 -12.67 3.13 -6.71
N MET A 79 -11.42 2.77 -6.44
CA MET A 79 -10.78 3.00 -5.13
C MET A 79 -10.65 4.49 -4.83
N LEU A 80 -10.26 5.31 -5.80
CA LEU A 80 -10.22 6.76 -5.62
C LEU A 80 -11.60 7.35 -5.30
N GLN A 81 -12.67 6.83 -5.89
CA GLN A 81 -14.03 7.25 -5.55
C GLN A 81 -14.39 6.93 -4.09
N VAL A 82 -14.02 5.74 -3.60
CA VAL A 82 -14.18 5.35 -2.19
C VAL A 82 -13.35 6.27 -1.29
N SER A 83 -12.08 6.47 -1.63
CA SER A 83 -11.17 7.35 -0.88
C SER A 83 -11.66 8.79 -0.85
N GLN A 84 -12.19 9.32 -1.95
CA GLN A 84 -12.72 10.69 -2.01
C GLN A 84 -13.95 10.89 -1.14
N ALA A 85 -14.78 9.86 -0.99
CA ALA A 85 -15.92 9.91 -0.08
C ALA A 85 -15.48 9.93 1.41
N LEU A 86 -14.38 9.24 1.73
CA LEU A 86 -13.80 9.16 3.07
C LEU A 86 -12.92 10.38 3.41
N ASN A 87 -12.19 10.89 2.43
CA ASN A 87 -11.16 11.93 2.58
C ASN A 87 -11.38 13.09 1.60
N PRO A 88 -12.53 13.79 1.63
CA PRO A 88 -12.86 14.81 0.63
C PRO A 88 -11.91 16.01 0.61
N GLU A 89 -11.17 16.24 1.70
CA GLU A 89 -10.17 17.31 1.83
C GLU A 89 -8.82 16.98 1.21
N CYS A 90 -8.56 15.70 0.89
CA CYS A 90 -7.33 15.26 0.26
C CYS A 90 -7.39 15.46 -1.26
N GLU A 91 -6.24 15.67 -1.88
CA GLU A 91 -6.12 15.68 -3.33
C GLU A 91 -6.06 14.23 -3.84
N HIS A 92 -6.90 13.88 -4.83
CA HIS A 92 -6.93 12.55 -5.44
C HIS A 92 -6.52 12.60 -6.89
N ILE A 93 -5.58 11.76 -7.29
CA ILE A 93 -5.02 11.71 -8.64
C ILE A 93 -5.00 10.26 -9.12
N GLN A 94 -5.61 9.99 -10.27
CA GLN A 94 -5.46 8.69 -10.91
C GLN A 94 -4.06 8.56 -11.53
N GLY A 95 -3.32 7.52 -11.17
CA GLY A 95 -1.97 7.32 -11.67
C GLY A 95 -1.37 5.99 -11.25
N ASP A 96 -0.40 5.53 -12.03
CA ASP A 96 0.40 4.34 -11.76
C ASP A 96 1.63 4.74 -10.94
N MET A 97 1.86 4.10 -9.79
CA MET A 97 3.00 4.40 -8.93
C MET A 97 4.35 4.19 -9.61
N ARG A 98 4.43 3.38 -10.67
CA ARG A 98 5.65 3.19 -11.46
C ARG A 98 6.02 4.41 -12.28
N THR A 99 5.02 5.14 -12.76
CA THR A 99 5.21 6.17 -13.80
C THR A 99 4.67 7.55 -13.45
N ALA A 100 3.96 7.71 -12.34
CA ALA A 100 3.41 8.99 -11.91
C ALA A 100 4.51 10.06 -11.82
N ARG A 101 4.22 11.25 -12.39
CA ARG A 101 5.12 12.43 -12.36
C ARG A 101 4.29 13.67 -12.15
N LEU A 102 4.18 14.09 -10.87
CA LEU A 102 3.30 15.18 -10.45
C LEU A 102 3.92 16.57 -10.61
N GLY A 103 5.20 16.65 -11.04
CA GLY A 103 5.91 17.92 -11.25
C GLY A 103 6.21 18.71 -9.97
N ARG A 104 6.07 18.09 -8.80
CA ARG A 104 6.34 18.69 -7.49
C ARG A 104 6.91 17.66 -6.53
N GLN A 105 7.50 18.13 -5.43
CA GLN A 105 8.04 17.31 -4.35
C GLN A 105 7.20 17.46 -3.08
N PHE A 106 7.30 16.45 -2.24
CA PHE A 106 6.63 16.33 -0.95
C PHE A 106 7.66 16.14 0.15
N ASP A 107 7.28 16.43 1.38
CA ASP A 107 8.14 16.24 2.55
C ASP A 107 8.39 14.76 2.82
N ALA A 108 7.37 13.96 2.58
CA ALA A 108 7.44 12.51 2.71
C ALA A 108 6.64 11.81 1.61
N VAL A 109 6.97 10.53 1.37
CA VAL A 109 6.27 9.63 0.46
C VAL A 109 5.96 8.33 1.19
N PHE A 110 4.77 7.79 0.98
CA PHE A 110 4.31 6.56 1.59
C PHE A 110 3.75 5.61 0.54
N ILE A 111 4.15 4.35 0.60
CA ILE A 111 3.61 3.25 -0.21
C ILE A 111 3.38 2.07 0.72
N HIS A 112 2.11 1.80 1.01
CA HIS A 112 1.67 0.69 1.84
C HIS A 112 1.41 -0.55 0.96
N ASP A 113 0.73 -1.54 1.40
CA ASP A 113 0.40 -2.84 0.77
C ASP A 113 0.38 -2.86 -0.77
N ALA A 114 -0.09 -1.80 -1.41
CA ALA A 114 -0.16 -1.72 -2.87
C ALA A 114 1.20 -1.94 -3.57
N ILE A 115 2.32 -1.81 -2.86
CA ILE A 115 3.65 -2.05 -3.39
C ILE A 115 3.87 -3.53 -3.76
N VAL A 116 3.14 -4.46 -3.15
CA VAL A 116 3.25 -5.89 -3.46
C VAL A 116 2.83 -6.23 -4.89
N TYR A 117 2.04 -5.36 -5.54
CA TYR A 117 1.69 -5.55 -6.96
C TYR A 117 2.83 -5.23 -7.92
N MET A 118 3.98 -4.83 -7.42
CA MET A 118 5.23 -4.77 -8.19
C MET A 118 5.86 -6.16 -8.25
N THR A 119 5.44 -6.97 -9.21
CA THR A 119 5.80 -8.39 -9.33
C THR A 119 7.13 -8.66 -10.07
N SER A 120 7.86 -7.60 -10.40
CA SER A 120 9.19 -7.69 -11.02
C SER A 120 10.14 -6.66 -10.43
N GLU A 121 11.46 -6.97 -10.47
CA GLU A 121 12.50 -6.00 -10.11
C GLU A 121 12.30 -4.65 -10.83
N ALA A 122 12.00 -4.69 -12.13
CA ALA A 122 11.83 -3.48 -12.93
C ALA A 122 10.66 -2.60 -12.44
N ASP A 123 9.54 -3.21 -12.08
CA ASP A 123 8.36 -2.51 -11.57
C ASP A 123 8.63 -1.92 -10.19
N LEU A 124 9.19 -2.72 -9.27
CA LEU A 124 9.50 -2.27 -7.91
C LEU A 124 10.51 -1.12 -7.94
N ARG A 125 11.59 -1.23 -8.71
CA ARG A 125 12.56 -0.14 -8.90
C ARG A 125 11.94 1.11 -9.50
N SER A 126 10.96 0.96 -10.39
CA SER A 126 10.23 2.09 -10.99
C SER A 126 9.36 2.81 -9.94
N ALA A 127 8.68 2.07 -9.07
CA ALA A 127 7.90 2.62 -7.95
C ALA A 127 8.81 3.33 -6.93
N ILE A 128 9.93 2.70 -6.53
CA ILE A 128 10.94 3.32 -5.65
C ILE A 128 11.51 4.60 -6.29
N ARG A 129 11.80 4.57 -7.59
CA ARG A 129 12.27 5.76 -8.31
C ARG A 129 11.22 6.87 -8.34
N THR A 130 9.95 6.54 -8.47
CA THR A 130 8.85 7.49 -8.38
C THR A 130 8.78 8.13 -7.00
N ALA A 131 8.90 7.34 -5.93
CA ALA A 131 9.00 7.87 -4.57
C ALA A 131 10.19 8.82 -4.43
N TYR A 132 11.38 8.44 -4.94
CA TYR A 132 12.59 9.26 -4.84
C TYR A 132 12.44 10.63 -5.53
N VAL A 133 11.88 10.68 -6.73
CA VAL A 133 11.75 11.95 -7.48
C VAL A 133 10.72 12.89 -6.85
N HIS A 134 9.73 12.34 -6.13
CA HIS A 134 8.73 13.11 -5.42
C HIS A 134 9.10 13.46 -3.98
N CYS A 135 10.07 12.79 -3.38
CA CYS A 135 10.60 13.13 -2.07
C CYS A 135 11.59 14.29 -2.20
N ARG A 136 11.47 15.32 -1.37
CA ARG A 136 12.47 16.43 -1.33
C ARG A 136 13.72 16.03 -0.54
N PRO A 137 14.87 16.68 -0.76
CA PRO A 137 16.06 16.45 0.07
C PRO A 137 15.77 16.63 1.56
N GLY A 138 16.28 15.74 2.40
CA GLY A 138 16.01 15.68 3.84
C GLY A 138 14.65 15.04 4.19
N GLY A 139 13.86 14.64 3.20
CA GLY A 139 12.58 13.96 3.39
C GLY A 139 12.71 12.45 3.52
N ALA A 140 11.59 11.79 3.80
CA ALA A 140 11.49 10.36 4.00
C ALA A 140 10.61 9.67 2.96
N ALA A 141 10.91 8.42 2.64
CA ALA A 141 10.02 7.51 1.95
C ALA A 141 9.85 6.23 2.77
N VAL A 142 8.61 5.76 2.93
CA VAL A 142 8.28 4.51 3.63
C VAL A 142 7.64 3.55 2.65
N PHE A 143 8.11 2.31 2.64
CA PHE A 143 7.63 1.21 1.83
C PHE A 143 7.25 0.06 2.76
N ALA A 144 5.99 -0.33 2.77
CA ALA A 144 5.46 -1.35 3.67
C ALA A 144 4.82 -2.49 2.86
N PRO A 145 5.61 -3.48 2.39
CA PRO A 145 5.07 -4.70 1.81
C PRO A 145 4.51 -5.62 2.89
N ASP A 146 3.54 -6.45 2.55
CA ASP A 146 2.97 -7.45 3.48
C ASP A 146 4.02 -8.50 3.86
N HIS A 147 4.83 -8.94 2.90
CA HIS A 147 5.82 -10.01 3.08
C HIS A 147 7.15 -9.70 2.41
N THR A 148 8.19 -10.30 3.00
CA THR A 148 9.49 -10.52 2.36
C THR A 148 9.74 -12.03 2.25
N GLN A 149 10.75 -12.43 1.47
CA GLN A 149 11.12 -13.86 1.36
C GLN A 149 11.48 -14.48 2.71
N GLU A 150 12.01 -13.67 3.65
CA GLU A 150 12.44 -14.14 4.96
C GLU A 150 11.28 -14.42 5.92
N ASN A 151 10.16 -13.71 5.79
CA ASN A 151 9.03 -13.82 6.70
C ASN A 151 7.77 -14.47 6.10
N PHE A 152 7.71 -14.64 4.78
CA PHE A 152 6.58 -15.27 4.11
C PHE A 152 6.30 -16.67 4.65
N LYS A 153 5.04 -16.95 4.88
CA LYS A 153 4.53 -18.28 5.23
C LYS A 153 3.21 -18.48 4.51
N GLU A 154 3.03 -19.70 4.00
CA GLU A 154 1.71 -20.08 3.52
C GLU A 154 0.70 -20.06 4.66
N GLU A 155 -0.41 -19.37 4.45
CA GLU A 155 -1.43 -19.22 5.48
C GLU A 155 -2.83 -19.12 4.90
N THR A 156 -3.81 -19.36 5.75
CA THR A 156 -5.23 -19.22 5.40
C THR A 156 -5.89 -18.44 6.51
N ASP A 157 -6.64 -17.41 6.14
CA ASP A 157 -7.48 -16.64 7.03
C ASP A 157 -8.91 -16.51 6.49
N HIS A 158 -9.82 -16.09 7.33
CA HIS A 158 -11.22 -15.90 6.96
C HIS A 158 -11.87 -14.86 7.86
N GLY A 159 -12.87 -14.21 7.32
CA GLY A 159 -13.58 -13.20 8.09
C GLY A 159 -14.87 -12.76 7.44
N GLY A 160 -15.37 -11.64 7.88
CA GLY A 160 -16.51 -11.01 7.24
C GLY A 160 -17.22 -9.99 8.09
N HIS A 161 -17.82 -9.05 7.41
CA HIS A 161 -18.47 -7.90 7.99
C HIS A 161 -19.87 -7.70 7.42
N ASP A 162 -20.72 -7.06 8.22
CA ASP A 162 -22.04 -6.61 7.83
C ASP A 162 -22.10 -5.08 7.94
N ARG A 163 -22.52 -4.41 6.86
CA ARG A 163 -22.64 -2.94 6.83
C ARG A 163 -23.93 -2.53 6.14
N GLY A 164 -24.89 -2.04 6.92
CA GLY A 164 -26.20 -1.66 6.40
C GLY A 164 -26.95 -2.87 5.83
N ASN A 165 -27.25 -2.83 4.52
CA ASN A 165 -27.89 -3.92 3.81
C ASN A 165 -26.92 -4.84 3.03
N ARG A 166 -25.61 -4.65 3.22
CA ARG A 166 -24.55 -5.47 2.62
C ARG A 166 -23.93 -6.37 3.66
N ALA A 167 -23.60 -7.60 3.27
CA ALA A 167 -22.83 -8.54 4.05
C ALA A 167 -21.77 -9.19 3.16
N MET A 168 -20.54 -9.29 3.68
CA MET A 168 -19.44 -10.00 3.04
C MET A 168 -18.90 -11.06 3.99
N ARG A 169 -18.52 -12.21 3.43
CA ARG A 169 -17.65 -13.20 4.09
C ARG A 169 -16.55 -13.53 3.14
N TYR A 170 -15.36 -13.78 3.67
CA TYR A 170 -14.18 -14.08 2.84
C TYR A 170 -13.36 -15.22 3.40
N LEU A 171 -12.68 -15.89 2.50
CA LEU A 171 -11.58 -16.81 2.76
C LEU A 171 -10.36 -16.29 2.00
N GLU A 172 -9.24 -16.19 2.69
CA GLU A 172 -7.94 -15.83 2.15
C GLU A 172 -7.03 -17.06 2.16
N TRP A 173 -6.21 -17.16 1.13
CA TRP A 173 -5.17 -18.18 1.07
C TRP A 173 -3.94 -17.63 0.37
N ALA A 174 -2.87 -17.43 1.13
CA ALA A 174 -1.56 -17.05 0.65
C ALA A 174 -0.72 -18.32 0.42
N ILE A 175 -0.21 -18.50 -0.81
CA ILE A 175 0.64 -19.64 -1.20
C ILE A 175 1.78 -19.18 -2.11
N ASP A 176 2.90 -19.89 -2.05
CA ASP A 176 4.02 -19.73 -2.97
C ASP A 176 4.18 -21.00 -3.83
N PRO A 177 3.62 -21.02 -5.05
CA PRO A 177 3.67 -22.19 -5.93
C PRO A 177 5.04 -22.48 -6.53
N ASP A 178 5.92 -21.47 -6.60
CA ASP A 178 7.29 -21.59 -7.15
C ASP A 178 8.30 -20.75 -6.35
N PRO A 179 8.87 -21.31 -5.28
CA PRO A 179 9.83 -20.59 -4.44
C PRO A 179 11.13 -20.14 -5.14
N GLN A 180 11.25 -20.35 -6.45
CA GLN A 180 12.38 -19.90 -7.25
C GLN A 180 12.12 -18.59 -7.99
N ASP A 181 10.87 -18.15 -8.03
CA ASP A 181 10.51 -16.83 -8.58
C ASP A 181 10.35 -15.78 -7.48
N ASP A 182 10.10 -14.54 -7.85
CA ASP A 182 9.93 -13.41 -6.93
C ASP A 182 8.44 -13.09 -6.71
N THR A 183 7.55 -14.10 -6.69
CA THR A 183 6.11 -13.87 -6.55
C THR A 183 5.42 -14.88 -5.64
N TYR A 184 4.31 -14.48 -5.03
CA TYR A 184 3.37 -15.37 -4.37
C TYR A 184 1.94 -15.12 -4.84
N LEU A 185 1.05 -16.06 -4.59
CA LEU A 185 -0.37 -15.95 -4.88
C LEU A 185 -1.14 -15.64 -3.60
N PHE A 186 -2.01 -14.65 -3.69
CA PHE A 186 -2.99 -14.35 -2.68
C PHE A 186 -4.38 -14.56 -3.28
N LEU A 187 -5.07 -15.60 -2.84
CA LEU A 187 -6.37 -16.01 -3.35
C LEU A 187 -7.45 -15.56 -2.39
N MET A 188 -8.45 -14.85 -2.90
CA MET A 188 -9.61 -14.40 -2.13
C MET A 188 -10.87 -15.02 -2.68
N VAL A 189 -11.69 -15.60 -1.81
CA VAL A 189 -13.05 -16.01 -2.13
C VAL A 189 -14.00 -15.14 -1.33
N TYR A 190 -14.79 -14.33 -2.03
CA TYR A 190 -15.82 -13.49 -1.43
C TYR A 190 -17.19 -14.12 -1.57
N LEU A 191 -17.97 -14.10 -0.49
CA LEU A 191 -19.40 -14.33 -0.50
C LEU A 191 -20.09 -13.00 -0.24
N LEU A 192 -20.76 -12.46 -1.25
CA LEU A 192 -21.35 -11.13 -1.25
C LEU A 192 -22.87 -11.25 -1.19
N ARG A 193 -23.51 -10.53 -0.27
CA ARG A 193 -24.97 -10.44 -0.18
C ARG A 193 -25.39 -8.98 -0.06
N GLN A 194 -26.33 -8.57 -0.92
CA GLN A 194 -26.96 -7.26 -0.86
C GLN A 194 -28.45 -7.40 -0.57
N GLY A 195 -28.91 -6.85 0.55
CA GLY A 195 -30.29 -6.98 1.02
C GLY A 195 -30.69 -8.42 1.28
N SER A 196 -31.88 -8.81 0.79
CA SER A 196 -32.38 -10.19 0.81
C SER A 196 -32.03 -10.98 -0.46
N GLY A 197 -31.10 -10.44 -1.28
CA GLY A 197 -30.71 -11.04 -2.56
C GLY A 197 -29.94 -12.34 -2.44
N GLN A 198 -29.67 -12.94 -3.58
CA GLN A 198 -28.83 -14.14 -3.66
C GLN A 198 -27.40 -13.83 -3.18
N ILE A 199 -26.75 -14.85 -2.67
CA ILE A 199 -25.33 -14.78 -2.35
C ILE A 199 -24.55 -15.00 -3.65
N GLU A 200 -23.70 -14.04 -3.98
CA GLU A 200 -22.73 -14.15 -5.05
C GLU A 200 -21.41 -14.68 -4.49
N CYS A 201 -20.79 -15.62 -5.20
CA CYS A 201 -19.45 -16.12 -4.86
C CYS A 201 -18.46 -15.65 -5.92
N VAL A 202 -17.45 -14.91 -5.49
CA VAL A 202 -16.42 -14.37 -6.38
C VAL A 202 -15.06 -14.88 -5.94
N LEU A 203 -14.33 -15.52 -6.88
CA LEU A 203 -12.92 -15.81 -6.73
C LEU A 203 -12.12 -14.64 -7.33
N ASP A 204 -11.21 -14.10 -6.53
CA ASP A 204 -10.24 -13.10 -6.94
C ASP A 204 -8.82 -13.64 -6.76
N LYS A 205 -7.95 -13.36 -7.72
CA LYS A 205 -6.57 -13.80 -7.72
C LYS A 205 -5.64 -12.62 -7.75
N HIS A 206 -4.79 -12.51 -6.75
CA HIS A 206 -3.75 -11.52 -6.65
C HIS A 206 -2.40 -12.19 -6.88
N ILE A 207 -1.57 -11.64 -7.74
CA ILE A 207 -0.16 -12.02 -7.90
C ILE A 207 0.63 -10.91 -7.24
N CYS A 208 1.43 -11.27 -6.23
CA CYS A 208 2.15 -10.33 -5.40
C CYS A 208 3.65 -10.58 -5.50
N GLY A 209 4.45 -9.51 -5.47
CA GLY A 209 5.90 -9.59 -5.44
C GLY A 209 6.42 -10.07 -4.09
N LEU A 210 7.42 -10.93 -4.11
CA LEU A 210 8.04 -11.52 -2.93
C LEU A 210 9.56 -11.37 -3.03
N PHE A 211 10.07 -10.26 -2.51
CA PHE A 211 11.49 -9.92 -2.57
C PHE A 211 12.15 -10.03 -1.22
N SER A 212 13.46 -10.35 -1.20
CA SER A 212 14.22 -10.41 0.06
C SER A 212 14.50 -9.01 0.63
N GLN A 213 14.75 -8.94 1.93
CA GLN A 213 15.18 -7.70 2.60
C GLN A 213 16.40 -7.06 1.92
N ASP A 214 17.39 -7.89 1.52
CA ASP A 214 18.59 -7.43 0.82
C ASP A 214 18.26 -6.80 -0.53
N GLN A 215 17.30 -7.32 -1.28
CA GLN A 215 16.84 -6.74 -2.54
C GLN A 215 16.19 -5.38 -2.29
N TRP A 216 15.28 -5.28 -1.33
CA TRP A 216 14.63 -4.04 -0.94
C TRP A 216 15.63 -2.95 -0.58
N LEU A 217 16.52 -3.21 0.38
CA LEU A 217 17.52 -2.26 0.85
C LEU A 217 18.46 -1.82 -0.27
N ARG A 218 18.89 -2.75 -1.10
CA ARG A 218 19.75 -2.48 -2.25
C ARG A 218 19.07 -1.55 -3.27
N TRP A 219 17.82 -1.81 -3.63
CA TRP A 219 17.12 -1.01 -4.66
C TRP A 219 16.72 0.37 -4.15
N ILE A 220 16.34 0.48 -2.89
CA ILE A 220 16.08 1.78 -2.26
C ILE A 220 17.38 2.61 -2.22
N SER A 221 18.51 2.00 -1.84
CA SER A 221 19.82 2.67 -1.83
C SER A 221 20.27 3.05 -3.25
N GLN A 222 20.07 2.20 -4.24
CA GLN A 222 20.41 2.51 -5.63
C GLN A 222 19.57 3.64 -6.23
N ALA A 223 18.35 3.87 -5.73
CA ALA A 223 17.55 5.02 -6.11
C ALA A 223 18.09 6.35 -5.55
N GLY A 224 18.96 6.29 -4.53
CA GLY A 224 19.63 7.43 -3.91
C GLY A 224 19.20 7.74 -2.47
N PHE A 225 18.40 6.89 -1.85
CA PHE A 225 18.06 6.98 -0.43
C PHE A 225 19.16 6.36 0.47
N GLU A 226 19.26 6.84 1.69
CA GLU A 226 19.87 6.11 2.81
C GLU A 226 18.80 5.17 3.35
N ALA A 227 18.99 3.85 3.12
CA ALA A 227 17.97 2.83 3.35
C ALA A 227 18.23 2.03 4.62
N HIS A 228 17.17 1.72 5.37
CA HIS A 228 17.18 0.75 6.46
C HIS A 228 15.82 0.06 6.61
N ALA A 229 15.80 -1.10 7.26
CA ALA A 229 14.60 -1.81 7.61
C ALA A 229 14.23 -1.54 9.08
N VAL A 230 12.94 -1.47 9.38
CA VAL A 230 12.40 -1.29 10.73
C VAL A 230 11.37 -2.38 10.97
N PRO A 231 11.45 -3.15 12.06
CA PRO A 231 10.42 -4.12 12.39
C PRO A 231 9.06 -3.43 12.56
N PHE A 232 8.05 -3.95 11.88
CA PHE A 232 6.68 -3.48 12.08
C PHE A 232 6.16 -3.95 13.45
N VAL A 233 5.60 -3.03 14.20
CA VAL A 233 5.04 -3.31 15.52
C VAL A 233 3.55 -3.04 15.49
N HIS A 234 2.77 -4.08 15.73
CA HIS A 234 1.31 -4.01 15.76
C HIS A 234 0.77 -5.00 16.79
N SER A 235 -0.34 -4.67 17.44
CA SER A 235 -0.90 -5.49 18.53
C SER A 235 -1.38 -6.87 18.08
N GLU A 236 -1.78 -7.00 16.81
CA GLU A 236 -2.27 -8.26 16.23
C GLU A 236 -1.16 -9.14 15.65
N PHE A 237 0.03 -8.59 15.43
CA PHE A 237 1.15 -9.31 14.82
C PHE A 237 2.25 -9.58 15.85
N GLY A 238 2.83 -10.77 15.76
CA GLY A 238 4.00 -11.10 16.59
C GLY A 238 5.24 -10.26 16.21
N PRO A 239 6.20 -10.07 17.12
CA PRO A 239 7.43 -9.36 16.81
C PRO A 239 8.18 -10.00 15.62
N GLY A 240 8.56 -9.20 14.62
CA GLY A 240 9.29 -9.67 13.43
C GLY A 240 8.42 -10.34 12.37
N SER A 241 7.10 -10.18 12.43
CA SER A 241 6.18 -10.69 11.40
C SER A 241 6.35 -9.98 10.08
N CYS A 242 6.59 -8.67 10.10
CA CYS A 242 6.78 -7.84 8.91
C CYS A 242 7.90 -6.84 9.13
N ASP A 243 8.50 -6.39 8.04
CA ASP A 243 9.47 -5.31 8.04
C ASP A 243 8.99 -4.17 7.14
N VAL A 244 9.22 -2.95 7.60
CA VAL A 244 8.98 -1.73 6.85
C VAL A 244 10.31 -1.16 6.39
N PHE A 245 10.41 -0.82 5.13
CA PHE A 245 11.62 -0.24 4.56
C PHE A 245 11.52 1.28 4.52
N VAL A 246 12.58 1.92 4.99
CA VAL A 246 12.65 3.37 5.12
C VAL A 246 13.81 3.89 4.30
N GLY A 247 13.55 4.94 3.53
CA GLY A 247 14.55 5.68 2.78
C GLY A 247 14.59 7.14 3.22
N HIS A 248 15.70 7.59 3.81
CA HIS A 248 15.97 9.01 4.01
C HIS A 248 16.64 9.58 2.75
N LYS A 249 16.09 10.63 2.18
CA LYS A 249 16.72 11.30 1.03
C LYS A 249 17.77 12.29 1.54
N PRO A 250 19.08 12.08 1.24
CA PRO A 250 20.13 12.98 1.72
C PRO A 250 19.87 14.43 1.36
N LEU A 251 20.29 15.34 2.23
CA LEU A 251 20.37 16.75 1.88
C LEU A 251 21.40 16.90 0.75
N THR A 252 21.03 17.60 -0.31
CA THR A 252 22.02 17.96 -1.33
C THR A 252 23.08 18.85 -0.67
N ALA A 253 24.36 18.50 -0.84
CA ALA A 253 25.43 19.41 -0.42
C ALA A 253 25.13 20.80 -1.02
N LYS A 254 25.11 21.82 -0.18
CA LYS A 254 25.09 23.20 -0.69
C LYS A 254 26.42 23.38 -1.39
N ASP A 255 26.39 23.58 -2.74
CA ASP A 255 27.51 24.09 -3.49
C ASP A 255 27.94 25.48 -2.94
#